data_359835b101dae90a919e87aa60ec4f59
#
_entry.id   359835b101dae90a919e87aa60ec4f59
#
_cell.length_a   1.000
_cell.length_b   1.000
_cell.length_c   1.000
_cell.angle_alpha   90.00
_cell.angle_beta   90.00
_cell.angle_gamma   90.00
#
_symmetry.space_group_name_H-M   'P 1'
#
loop_
_entity.id
_entity.type
_entity.pdbx_description
1 polymer ?
#
loop_
_entity_poly.entity_id
_entity_poly.type
_entity_poly.pdbx_seq_one_letter_code
_entity_poly.pdbx_strand_id
1 'polypeptide(L)'
;LPIAIMDGSVITSIRTAAASAVATEYLARKKVSILSILGTGEQAKSHLYSMNCVRSFNQIKIWGRNPDKVQTFINKHKNNINTNLKYAENVESAVKNADVICTVTSSSKPILFSKWIRSGAHLNLVGSSVANKSEVDSDIVLKSKYYVDYLESTLAQAGEFLIAKKNRLLDDSHIQGEIGEVILGKKKGRTSDTEITVYKSLGIASQDLAAAYYVYQNAKNNNIGQLIKI
;
A
#
# COMPACT_ATOMS: atom_id res chain seq x y z
N LEU A 1 -9.84 -28.00 -13.45
CA LEU A 1 -10.79 -27.37 -14.38
C LEU A 1 -10.93 -25.90 -14.05
N PRO A 2 -10.98 -24.98 -15.06
CA PRO A 2 -11.30 -23.57 -14.84
C PRO A 2 -12.69 -23.45 -14.21
N ILE A 3 -12.83 -22.57 -13.22
CA ILE A 3 -14.11 -22.33 -12.54
C ILE A 3 -14.70 -20.96 -12.83
N ALA A 4 -13.85 -19.99 -13.21
CA ALA A 4 -14.29 -18.65 -13.59
C ALA A 4 -13.23 -17.95 -14.46
N ILE A 5 -13.68 -16.98 -15.24
CA ILE A 5 -12.84 -16.01 -15.97
C ILE A 5 -13.23 -14.63 -15.47
N MET A 6 -12.25 -13.82 -15.07
CA MET A 6 -12.46 -12.52 -14.47
C MET A 6 -11.48 -11.47 -15.02
N ASP A 7 -11.83 -10.19 -14.92
CA ASP A 7 -10.90 -9.10 -15.22
C ASP A 7 -9.80 -9.03 -14.14
N GLY A 8 -8.58 -9.40 -14.54
CA GLY A 8 -7.41 -9.40 -13.66
C GLY A 8 -7.00 -8.00 -13.18
N SER A 9 -7.31 -6.94 -13.94
CA SER A 9 -7.01 -5.57 -13.54
C SER A 9 -7.87 -5.13 -12.35
N VAL A 10 -9.15 -5.50 -12.36
CA VAL A 10 -10.08 -5.22 -11.26
C VAL A 10 -9.67 -6.02 -10.02
N ILE A 11 -9.37 -7.32 -10.18
CA ILE A 11 -8.87 -8.15 -9.08
C ILE A 11 -7.61 -7.54 -8.46
N THR A 12 -6.61 -7.19 -9.28
CA THR A 12 -5.35 -6.57 -8.82
C THR A 12 -5.60 -5.27 -8.09
N SER A 13 -6.51 -4.42 -8.58
CA SER A 13 -6.83 -3.15 -7.95
C SER A 13 -7.38 -3.35 -6.52
N ILE A 14 -8.29 -4.29 -6.36
CA ILE A 14 -8.96 -4.59 -5.07
C ILE A 14 -7.99 -5.29 -4.10
N ARG A 15 -7.33 -6.40 -4.53
CA ARG A 15 -6.53 -7.22 -3.62
C ARG A 15 -5.27 -6.48 -3.12
N THR A 16 -4.66 -5.63 -3.97
CA THR A 16 -3.46 -4.87 -3.57
C THR A 16 -3.79 -3.88 -2.45
N ALA A 17 -4.88 -3.16 -2.59
CA ALA A 17 -5.33 -2.21 -1.58
C ALA A 17 -5.82 -2.92 -0.30
N ALA A 18 -6.46 -4.09 -0.43
CA ALA A 18 -6.85 -4.92 0.70
C ALA A 18 -5.63 -5.43 1.48
N ALA A 19 -4.58 -5.90 0.80
CA ALA A 19 -3.33 -6.33 1.43
C ALA A 19 -2.66 -5.20 2.20
N SER A 20 -2.61 -3.98 1.61
CA SER A 20 -2.11 -2.78 2.30
C SER A 20 -2.98 -2.40 3.51
N ALA A 21 -4.30 -2.56 3.43
CA ALA A 21 -5.20 -2.31 4.55
C ALA A 21 -4.96 -3.30 5.70
N VAL A 22 -4.81 -4.59 5.40
CA VAL A 22 -4.45 -5.62 6.39
C VAL A 22 -3.10 -5.29 7.03
N ALA A 23 -2.08 -4.95 6.23
CA ALA A 23 -0.79 -4.54 6.77
C ALA A 23 -0.91 -3.32 7.69
N THR A 24 -1.71 -2.31 7.29
CA THR A 24 -1.99 -1.12 8.10
C THR A 24 -2.67 -1.50 9.43
N GLU A 25 -3.54 -2.50 9.44
CA GLU A 25 -4.20 -2.95 10.67
C GLU A 25 -3.20 -3.50 11.70
N TYR A 26 -2.21 -4.25 11.25
CA TYR A 26 -1.22 -4.88 12.13
C TYR A 26 0.00 -3.99 12.42
N LEU A 27 0.37 -3.10 11.50
CA LEU A 27 1.63 -2.36 11.56
C LEU A 27 1.47 -0.87 11.87
N ALA A 28 0.30 -0.25 11.62
CA ALA A 28 0.05 1.13 12.00
C ALA A 28 -0.33 1.24 13.48
N ARG A 29 -0.13 2.44 14.05
CA ARG A 29 -0.67 2.74 15.37
C ARG A 29 -2.18 2.57 15.39
N LYS A 30 -2.73 2.23 16.55
CA LYS A 30 -4.20 2.10 16.70
C LYS A 30 -4.91 3.45 16.54
N LYS A 31 -4.31 4.52 17.09
CA LYS A 31 -4.83 5.89 16.95
C LYS A 31 -4.07 6.59 15.84
N VAL A 32 -4.76 6.91 14.76
CA VAL A 32 -4.28 7.63 13.59
C VAL A 32 -5.24 8.77 13.25
N SER A 33 -4.76 9.79 12.57
CA SER A 33 -5.57 10.97 12.21
C SER A 33 -5.41 11.36 10.74
N ILE A 34 -4.22 11.21 10.17
CA ILE A 34 -3.92 11.70 8.82
C ILE A 34 -3.42 10.55 7.95
N LEU A 35 -4.14 10.32 6.85
CA LEU A 35 -3.71 9.48 5.74
C LEU A 35 -3.13 10.36 4.62
N SER A 36 -2.01 9.94 4.04
CA SER A 36 -1.47 10.53 2.81
C SER A 36 -1.46 9.50 1.69
N ILE A 37 -2.01 9.86 0.53
CA ILE A 37 -1.96 9.02 -0.68
C ILE A 37 -1.17 9.78 -1.75
N LEU A 38 -0.04 9.20 -2.15
CA LEU A 38 0.82 9.71 -3.21
C LEU A 38 0.51 8.96 -4.51
N GLY A 39 -0.29 9.60 -5.37
CA GLY A 39 -0.82 9.06 -6.62
C GLY A 39 -2.30 9.40 -6.82
N THR A 40 -2.79 9.28 -8.07
CA THR A 40 -4.19 9.56 -8.47
C THR A 40 -4.75 8.51 -9.43
N GLY A 41 -4.09 7.35 -9.53
CA GLY A 41 -4.50 6.24 -10.40
C GLY A 41 -5.47 5.26 -9.71
N GLU A 42 -5.70 4.11 -10.34
CA GLU A 42 -6.60 3.06 -9.81
C GLU A 42 -6.16 2.56 -8.43
N GLN A 43 -4.85 2.41 -8.19
CA GLN A 43 -4.37 2.03 -6.87
C GLN A 43 -4.64 3.11 -5.81
N ALA A 44 -4.52 4.39 -6.15
CA ALA A 44 -4.87 5.48 -5.23
C ALA A 44 -6.35 5.43 -4.83
N LYS A 45 -7.25 5.18 -5.80
CA LYS A 45 -8.67 4.99 -5.56
C LYS A 45 -8.93 3.80 -4.62
N SER A 46 -8.37 2.64 -4.92
CA SER A 46 -8.60 1.43 -4.11
C SER A 46 -8.04 1.58 -2.69
N HIS A 47 -6.86 2.21 -2.52
CA HIS A 47 -6.29 2.50 -1.21
C HIS A 47 -7.11 3.53 -0.43
N LEU A 48 -7.69 4.54 -1.10
CA LEU A 48 -8.58 5.50 -0.47
C LEU A 48 -9.74 4.80 0.26
N TYR A 49 -10.37 3.81 -0.39
CA TYR A 49 -11.48 3.08 0.21
C TYR A 49 -11.01 2.05 1.25
N SER A 50 -9.99 1.26 0.93
CA SER A 50 -9.55 0.16 1.81
C SER A 50 -8.95 0.66 3.13
N MET A 51 -8.22 1.79 3.13
CA MET A 51 -7.69 2.36 4.36
C MET A 51 -8.79 2.81 5.32
N ASN A 52 -9.91 3.34 4.80
CA ASN A 52 -11.06 3.72 5.61
C ASN A 52 -11.84 2.52 6.18
N CYS A 53 -11.60 1.29 5.69
CA CYS A 53 -12.17 0.07 6.29
C CYS A 53 -11.46 -0.33 7.59
N VAL A 54 -10.18 0.03 7.76
CA VAL A 54 -9.35 -0.44 8.88
C VAL A 54 -8.95 0.64 9.86
N ARG A 55 -9.05 1.92 9.46
CA ARG A 55 -8.75 3.08 10.34
C ARG A 55 -9.69 4.23 10.03
N SER A 56 -10.01 5.00 11.07
CA SER A 56 -10.72 6.27 10.93
C SER A 56 -9.71 7.40 10.83
N PHE A 57 -9.85 8.22 9.79
CA PHE A 57 -9.00 9.39 9.56
C PHE A 57 -9.81 10.67 9.63
N ASN A 58 -9.23 11.72 10.23
CA ASN A 58 -9.83 13.06 10.25
C ASN A 58 -9.57 13.81 8.95
N GLN A 59 -8.46 13.44 8.26
CA GLN A 59 -8.06 14.08 7.02
C GLN A 59 -7.33 13.09 6.13
N ILE A 60 -7.57 13.17 4.83
CA ILE A 60 -6.84 12.43 3.80
C ILE A 60 -6.23 13.45 2.84
N LYS A 61 -4.90 13.44 2.73
CA LYS A 61 -4.14 14.29 1.81
C LYS A 61 -3.80 13.53 0.56
N ILE A 62 -4.12 14.11 -0.59
CA ILE A 62 -3.86 13.52 -1.91
C ILE A 62 -2.83 14.36 -2.65
N TRP A 63 -1.79 13.72 -3.14
CA TRP A 63 -0.80 14.33 -4.00
C TRP A 63 -0.64 13.57 -5.32
N GLY A 64 -0.33 14.29 -6.38
CA GLY A 64 0.02 13.74 -7.69
C GLY A 64 0.77 14.78 -8.52
N ARG A 65 1.54 14.34 -9.51
CA ARG A 65 2.36 15.23 -10.37
C ARG A 65 1.55 16.27 -11.16
N ASN A 66 0.28 15.96 -11.43
CA ASN A 66 -0.63 16.86 -12.15
C ASN A 66 -1.73 17.34 -11.19
N PRO A 67 -1.75 18.64 -10.84
CA PRO A 67 -2.75 19.21 -9.92
C PRO A 67 -4.19 19.00 -10.40
N ASP A 68 -4.47 19.11 -11.70
CA ASP A 68 -5.83 18.96 -12.24
C ASP A 68 -6.35 17.53 -12.06
N LYS A 69 -5.46 16.52 -12.21
CA LYS A 69 -5.80 15.12 -11.93
C LYS A 69 -6.08 14.90 -10.45
N VAL A 70 -5.35 15.57 -9.55
CA VAL A 70 -5.63 15.50 -8.11
C VAL A 70 -6.98 16.12 -7.80
N GLN A 71 -7.28 17.29 -8.35
CA GLN A 71 -8.58 17.94 -8.12
C GLN A 71 -9.74 17.12 -8.69
N THR A 72 -9.56 16.53 -9.87
CA THR A 72 -10.53 15.61 -10.48
C THR A 72 -10.75 14.38 -9.59
N PHE A 73 -9.67 13.79 -9.07
CA PHE A 73 -9.73 12.66 -8.15
C PHE A 73 -10.51 13.02 -6.88
N ILE A 74 -10.19 14.13 -6.24
CA ILE A 74 -10.89 14.61 -5.03
C ILE A 74 -12.37 14.82 -5.32
N ASN A 75 -12.72 15.55 -6.39
CA ASN A 75 -14.11 15.85 -6.75
C ASN A 75 -14.92 14.57 -7.01
N LYS A 76 -14.30 13.55 -7.63
CA LYS A 76 -14.95 12.26 -7.91
C LYS A 76 -15.25 11.46 -6.64
N HIS A 77 -14.43 11.59 -5.60
CA HIS A 77 -14.50 10.69 -4.44
C HIS A 77 -14.99 11.35 -3.14
N LYS A 78 -14.99 12.68 -3.04
CA LYS A 78 -15.34 13.41 -1.81
C LYS A 78 -16.73 13.10 -1.24
N ASN A 79 -17.70 12.79 -2.10
CA ASN A 79 -19.07 12.47 -1.67
C ASN A 79 -19.26 11.02 -1.23
N ASN A 80 -18.27 10.15 -1.51
CA ASN A 80 -18.31 8.72 -1.19
C ASN A 80 -17.49 8.37 0.06
N ILE A 81 -16.84 9.35 0.67
CA ILE A 81 -15.96 9.19 1.83
C ILE A 81 -16.35 10.26 2.87
N ASN A 82 -16.61 9.82 4.09
CA ASN A 82 -16.98 10.71 5.20
C ASN A 82 -15.75 11.45 5.80
N THR A 83 -14.64 11.47 5.11
CA THR A 83 -13.39 12.09 5.56
C THR A 83 -13.02 13.24 4.63
N ASN A 84 -12.49 14.32 5.20
CA ASN A 84 -12.07 15.49 4.43
C ASN A 84 -10.87 15.18 3.53
N LEU A 85 -11.10 15.18 2.21
CA LEU A 85 -10.05 15.03 1.20
C LEU A 85 -9.42 16.38 0.90
N LYS A 86 -8.09 16.49 1.04
CA LYS A 86 -7.35 17.72 0.77
C LYS A 86 -6.29 17.50 -0.32
N TYR A 87 -6.23 18.45 -1.24
CA TYR A 87 -5.11 18.59 -2.17
C TYR A 87 -3.83 18.95 -1.41
N ALA A 88 -2.73 18.31 -1.75
CA ALA A 88 -1.40 18.67 -1.29
C ALA A 88 -0.55 19.16 -2.46
N GLU A 89 0.07 20.31 -2.30
CA GLU A 89 0.81 21.01 -3.34
C GLU A 89 2.11 20.30 -3.74
N ASN A 90 2.74 19.64 -2.76
CA ASN A 90 3.96 18.86 -2.96
C ASN A 90 3.97 17.65 -2.02
N VAL A 91 4.93 16.72 -2.22
CA VAL A 91 5.03 15.50 -1.41
C VAL A 91 5.28 15.82 0.05
N GLU A 92 6.13 16.77 0.36
CA GLU A 92 6.45 17.16 1.74
C GLU A 92 5.18 17.59 2.49
N SER A 93 4.38 18.49 1.91
CA SER A 93 3.13 18.95 2.50
C SER A 93 2.09 17.84 2.62
N ALA A 94 2.08 16.89 1.66
CA ALA A 94 1.23 15.71 1.71
C ALA A 94 1.53 14.85 2.93
N VAL A 95 2.81 14.54 3.19
CA VAL A 95 3.21 13.59 4.23
C VAL A 95 3.48 14.25 5.59
N LYS A 96 3.51 15.58 5.65
CA LYS A 96 3.69 16.32 6.91
C LYS A 96 2.64 15.88 7.93
N ASN A 97 3.10 15.32 9.04
CA ASN A 97 2.28 14.78 10.13
C ASN A 97 1.39 13.59 9.75
N ALA A 98 1.59 12.94 8.60
CA ALA A 98 0.84 11.75 8.23
C ALA A 98 1.16 10.57 9.15
N ASP A 99 0.13 9.86 9.57
CA ASP A 99 0.22 8.63 10.37
C ASP A 99 0.35 7.40 9.48
N VAL A 100 -0.35 7.42 8.34
CA VAL A 100 -0.30 6.39 7.31
C VAL A 100 0.00 7.04 5.96
N ILE A 101 0.91 6.46 5.20
CA ILE A 101 1.32 6.94 3.87
C ILE A 101 1.24 5.79 2.89
N CYS A 102 0.54 5.99 1.76
CA CYS A 102 0.51 5.02 0.66
C CYS A 102 1.22 5.62 -0.55
N THR A 103 2.32 5.00 -1.01
CA THR A 103 2.95 5.37 -2.27
C THR A 103 2.42 4.47 -3.37
N VAL A 104 1.67 5.04 -4.29
CA VAL A 104 0.96 4.32 -5.36
C VAL A 104 1.17 5.02 -6.71
N THR A 105 2.41 5.49 -6.94
CA THR A 105 2.78 6.20 -8.17
C THR A 105 3.51 5.28 -9.15
N SER A 106 3.72 5.75 -10.36
CA SER A 106 4.60 5.12 -11.35
C SER A 106 6.02 5.71 -11.36
N SER A 107 6.44 6.37 -10.28
CA SER A 107 7.76 7.00 -10.23
C SER A 107 8.86 5.95 -10.29
N SER A 108 9.90 6.25 -11.08
CA SER A 108 11.11 5.41 -11.13
C SER A 108 12.24 5.90 -10.21
N LYS A 109 12.07 7.11 -9.66
CA LYS A 109 13.04 7.76 -8.75
C LYS A 109 12.34 8.14 -7.46
N PRO A 110 13.06 8.22 -6.34
CA PRO A 110 12.50 8.62 -5.06
C PRO A 110 11.78 9.97 -5.13
N ILE A 111 10.55 9.97 -4.63
CA ILE A 111 9.71 11.15 -4.45
C ILE A 111 9.42 11.43 -2.98
N LEU A 112 9.58 10.42 -2.12
CA LEU A 112 9.37 10.50 -0.69
C LEU A 112 10.71 10.33 0.03
N PHE A 113 11.01 11.25 0.96
CA PHE A 113 12.28 11.30 1.67
C PHE A 113 12.07 11.16 3.18
N SER A 114 12.98 10.44 3.82
CA SER A 114 12.97 10.11 5.25
C SER A 114 12.83 11.35 6.15
N LYS A 115 13.45 12.47 5.79
CA LYS A 115 13.40 13.73 6.55
C LYS A 115 12.00 14.33 6.72
N TRP A 116 11.02 13.88 5.93
CA TRP A 116 9.63 14.32 6.00
C TRP A 116 8.73 13.38 6.81
N ILE A 117 9.25 12.18 7.15
CA ILE A 117 8.47 11.15 7.83
C ILE A 117 8.53 11.37 9.34
N ARG A 118 7.36 11.47 9.95
CA ARG A 118 7.27 11.56 11.41
C ARG A 118 7.55 10.21 12.08
N SER A 119 8.05 10.26 13.30
CA SER A 119 8.12 9.10 14.19
C SER A 119 6.73 8.47 14.35
N GLY A 120 6.66 7.15 14.34
CA GLY A 120 5.43 6.37 14.48
C GLY A 120 4.60 6.23 13.20
N ALA A 121 5.05 6.74 12.05
CA ALA A 121 4.35 6.57 10.78
C ALA A 121 4.37 5.12 10.31
N HIS A 122 3.34 4.75 9.52
CA HIS A 122 3.27 3.50 8.76
C HIS A 122 3.23 3.82 7.27
N LEU A 123 4.03 3.11 6.46
CA LEU A 123 4.12 3.30 5.02
C LEU A 123 3.74 2.03 4.27
N ASN A 124 2.83 2.13 3.31
CA ASN A 124 2.55 1.12 2.31
C ASN A 124 3.27 1.50 1.01
N LEU A 125 4.31 0.76 0.63
CA LEU A 125 5.10 0.99 -0.58
C LEU A 125 4.64 0.05 -1.69
N VAL A 126 3.88 0.58 -2.66
CA VAL A 126 3.14 -0.21 -3.65
C VAL A 126 3.58 0.06 -5.08
N GLY A 127 3.87 1.32 -5.44
CA GLY A 127 4.02 1.73 -6.83
C GLY A 127 5.28 1.21 -7.54
N SER A 128 6.33 0.88 -6.80
CA SER A 128 7.56 0.33 -7.35
C SER A 128 7.59 -1.20 -7.22
N SER A 129 7.50 -1.92 -8.32
CA SER A 129 7.50 -3.39 -8.38
C SER A 129 8.62 -3.96 -9.27
N VAL A 130 9.69 -3.19 -9.50
CA VAL A 130 10.86 -3.62 -10.29
C VAL A 130 12.16 -3.18 -9.63
N ALA A 131 13.18 -4.02 -9.73
CA ALA A 131 14.43 -3.92 -8.98
C ALA A 131 15.22 -2.60 -9.11
N ASN A 132 15.05 -1.88 -10.21
CA ASN A 132 15.78 -0.64 -10.51
C ASN A 132 14.95 0.63 -10.29
N LYS A 133 13.77 0.53 -9.67
CA LYS A 133 12.90 1.68 -9.38
C LYS A 133 12.65 1.78 -7.89
N SER A 134 12.46 3.02 -7.41
CA SER A 134 12.12 3.29 -6.03
C SER A 134 11.24 4.53 -5.94
N GLU A 135 10.21 4.52 -5.10
CA GLU A 135 9.42 5.71 -4.75
C GLU A 135 9.98 6.42 -3.52
N VAL A 136 10.86 5.77 -2.75
CA VAL A 136 11.39 6.28 -1.48
C VAL A 136 12.92 6.27 -1.47
N ASP A 137 13.52 7.10 -0.64
CA ASP A 137 14.96 7.07 -0.41
C ASP A 137 15.37 5.85 0.45
N SER A 138 16.66 5.48 0.41
CA SER A 138 17.19 4.37 1.19
C SER A 138 17.09 4.59 2.70
N ASP A 139 17.10 5.84 3.14
CA ASP A 139 16.97 6.19 4.55
C ASP A 139 15.64 5.79 5.16
N ILE A 140 14.55 5.81 4.37
CA ILE A 140 13.25 5.29 4.82
C ILE A 140 13.35 3.79 5.11
N VAL A 141 13.98 3.04 4.21
CA VAL A 141 14.19 1.59 4.41
C VAL A 141 15.01 1.35 5.68
N LEU A 142 16.15 2.04 5.82
CA LEU A 142 17.08 1.88 6.96
C LEU A 142 16.44 2.18 8.31
N LYS A 143 15.61 3.24 8.39
CA LYS A 143 15.02 3.71 9.64
C LYS A 143 13.72 3.00 10.02
N SER A 144 13.23 2.10 9.16
CA SER A 144 11.96 1.42 9.37
C SER A 144 12.09 -0.04 9.79
N LYS A 145 11.06 -0.54 10.45
CA LYS A 145 10.78 -1.97 10.56
C LYS A 145 10.13 -2.39 9.23
N TYR A 146 10.87 -3.15 8.42
CA TYR A 146 10.51 -3.45 7.04
C TYR A 146 9.84 -4.82 6.95
N TYR A 147 8.55 -4.83 6.60
CA TYR A 147 7.73 -6.03 6.40
C TYR A 147 7.37 -6.16 4.92
N VAL A 148 7.15 -7.40 4.49
CA VAL A 148 6.93 -7.71 3.07
C VAL A 148 5.70 -8.60 2.89
N ASP A 149 5.18 -8.67 1.67
CA ASP A 149 4.15 -9.64 1.31
C ASP A 149 4.76 -11.03 1.08
N TYR A 150 5.92 -11.11 0.39
CA TYR A 150 6.65 -12.34 0.11
C TYR A 150 8.15 -12.09 0.02
N LEU A 151 8.92 -12.85 0.78
CA LEU A 151 10.36 -12.64 0.92
C LEU A 151 11.11 -12.82 -0.39
N GLU A 152 10.85 -13.90 -1.13
CA GLU A 152 11.56 -14.18 -2.38
C GLU A 152 11.32 -13.09 -3.43
N SER A 153 10.08 -12.62 -3.58
CA SER A 153 9.77 -11.51 -4.48
C SER A 153 10.48 -10.24 -4.07
N THR A 154 10.57 -9.97 -2.76
CA THR A 154 11.26 -8.80 -2.22
C THR A 154 12.74 -8.82 -2.54
N LEU A 155 13.39 -9.95 -2.34
CA LEU A 155 14.81 -10.12 -2.64
C LEU A 155 15.13 -10.07 -4.15
N ALA A 156 14.12 -10.26 -5.01
CA ALA A 156 14.27 -10.18 -6.47
C ALA A 156 13.86 -8.81 -7.05
N GLN A 157 12.88 -8.11 -6.45
CA GLN A 157 12.17 -7.03 -7.15
C GLN A 157 11.94 -5.75 -6.32
N ALA A 158 12.14 -5.74 -4.99
CA ALA A 158 11.93 -4.55 -4.17
C ALA A 158 13.05 -3.54 -4.38
N GLY A 159 12.90 -2.64 -5.34
CA GLY A 159 13.95 -1.75 -5.79
C GLY A 159 14.57 -0.90 -4.68
N GLU A 160 13.78 -0.31 -3.79
CA GLU A 160 14.27 0.48 -2.67
C GLU A 160 15.12 -0.34 -1.70
N PHE A 161 14.73 -1.60 -1.42
CA PHE A 161 15.50 -2.52 -0.59
C PHE A 161 16.78 -2.95 -1.28
N LEU A 162 16.69 -3.35 -2.56
CA LEU A 162 17.84 -3.81 -3.35
C LEU A 162 18.88 -2.70 -3.57
N ILE A 163 18.45 -1.45 -3.76
CA ILE A 163 19.33 -0.29 -3.86
C ILE A 163 20.07 -0.07 -2.54
N ALA A 164 19.36 -0.12 -1.40
CA ALA A 164 19.98 0.02 -0.08
C ALA A 164 20.99 -1.11 0.20
N LYS A 165 20.63 -2.36 -0.12
CA LYS A 165 21.50 -3.53 0.01
C LYS A 165 22.74 -3.43 -0.89
N LYS A 166 22.58 -3.05 -2.16
CA LYS A 166 23.71 -2.83 -3.10
C LYS A 166 24.70 -1.79 -2.57
N ASN A 167 24.20 -0.76 -1.92
CA ASN A 167 25.01 0.29 -1.31
C ASN A 167 25.60 -0.13 0.05
N ARG A 168 25.44 -1.39 0.47
CA ARG A 168 25.96 -1.96 1.72
C ARG A 168 25.43 -1.25 2.97
N LEU A 169 24.23 -0.68 2.90
CA LEU A 169 23.58 0.01 4.01
C LEU A 169 22.81 -0.95 4.93
N LEU A 170 22.40 -2.10 4.39
CA LEU A 170 21.68 -3.18 5.10
C LEU A 170 21.90 -4.52 4.42
N ASP A 171 21.46 -5.59 5.06
CA ASP A 171 21.38 -6.96 4.52
C ASP A 171 19.96 -7.54 4.67
N ASP A 172 19.78 -8.81 4.33
CA ASP A 172 18.48 -9.47 4.32
C ASP A 172 17.86 -9.61 5.72
N SER A 173 18.67 -9.56 6.79
CA SER A 173 18.20 -9.62 8.18
C SER A 173 17.40 -8.36 8.59
N HIS A 174 17.47 -7.29 7.79
CA HIS A 174 16.68 -6.08 8.00
C HIS A 174 15.17 -6.33 7.82
N ILE A 175 14.79 -7.34 7.00
CA ILE A 175 13.39 -7.73 6.79
C ILE A 175 12.89 -8.42 8.06
N GLN A 176 11.87 -7.82 8.69
CA GLN A 176 11.31 -8.31 9.95
C GLN A 176 10.47 -9.58 9.78
N GLY A 177 9.88 -9.77 8.61
CA GLY A 177 9.10 -10.93 8.24
C GLY A 177 8.03 -10.62 7.19
N GLU A 178 7.32 -11.66 6.79
CA GLU A 178 6.16 -11.54 5.92
C GLU A 178 4.92 -11.14 6.73
N ILE A 179 4.03 -10.36 6.11
CA ILE A 179 2.80 -9.91 6.81
C ILE A 179 1.94 -11.10 7.25
N GLY A 180 1.95 -12.21 6.52
CA GLY A 180 1.26 -13.45 6.89
C GLY A 180 1.77 -14.03 8.21
N GLU A 181 3.08 -13.95 8.49
CA GLU A 181 3.66 -14.40 9.75
C GLU A 181 3.23 -13.51 10.93
N VAL A 182 3.06 -12.21 10.68
CA VAL A 182 2.57 -11.27 11.69
C VAL A 182 1.11 -11.55 12.02
N ILE A 183 0.27 -11.80 11.01
CA ILE A 183 -1.15 -12.16 11.17
C ILE A 183 -1.29 -13.44 11.99
N LEU A 184 -0.44 -14.44 11.75
CA LEU A 184 -0.43 -15.72 12.47
C LEU A 184 0.25 -15.65 13.86
N GLY A 185 0.73 -14.49 14.28
CA GLY A 185 1.42 -14.31 15.55
C GLY A 185 2.82 -14.95 15.62
N LYS A 186 3.36 -15.42 14.49
CA LYS A 186 4.73 -16.00 14.40
C LYS A 186 5.82 -14.94 14.44
N LYS A 187 5.52 -13.74 13.98
CA LYS A 187 6.40 -12.56 14.04
C LYS A 187 5.68 -11.41 14.73
N LYS A 188 6.44 -10.58 15.44
CA LYS A 188 5.89 -9.37 16.04
C LYS A 188 5.69 -8.31 14.95
N GLY A 189 4.55 -7.65 14.97
CA GLY A 189 4.32 -6.43 14.21
C GLY A 189 4.93 -5.22 14.91
N ARG A 190 4.23 -4.07 14.86
CA ARG A 190 4.64 -2.87 15.61
C ARG A 190 4.72 -3.15 17.12
N THR A 191 5.83 -2.73 17.74
CA THR A 191 6.08 -2.90 19.18
C THR A 191 6.15 -1.57 19.93
N SER A 192 6.27 -0.44 19.22
CA SER A 192 6.36 0.90 19.81
C SER A 192 5.61 1.94 18.95
N ASP A 193 5.06 2.96 19.62
CA ASP A 193 4.40 4.10 18.95
C ASP A 193 5.38 5.03 18.21
N THR A 194 6.67 4.89 18.46
CA THR A 194 7.72 5.69 17.80
C THR A 194 8.33 5.00 16.57
N GLU A 195 8.16 3.68 16.42
CA GLU A 195 8.66 2.95 15.25
C GLU A 195 8.06 3.49 13.95
N ILE A 196 8.90 3.62 12.93
CA ILE A 196 8.43 3.71 11.55
C ILE A 196 8.31 2.29 11.03
N THR A 197 7.15 1.92 10.49
CA THR A 197 6.92 0.60 9.90
C THR A 197 6.65 0.75 8.41
N VAL A 198 7.21 -0.15 7.62
CA VAL A 198 7.01 -0.24 6.18
C VAL A 198 6.39 -1.58 5.84
N TYR A 199 5.39 -1.57 4.99
CA TYR A 199 4.90 -2.74 4.26
C TYR A 199 5.23 -2.59 2.78
N LYS A 200 6.05 -3.48 2.25
CA LYS A 200 6.35 -3.57 0.81
C LYS A 200 5.36 -4.51 0.16
N SER A 201 4.59 -3.99 -0.79
CA SER A 201 3.63 -4.75 -1.58
C SER A 201 4.17 -4.95 -3.00
N LEU A 202 4.46 -6.19 -3.35
CA LEU A 202 4.81 -6.62 -4.71
C LEU A 202 3.68 -7.44 -5.34
N GLY A 203 2.85 -8.04 -4.49
CA GLY A 203 1.77 -8.94 -4.87
C GLY A 203 2.25 -10.39 -5.00
N ILE A 204 1.35 -11.30 -4.64
CA ILE A 204 1.56 -12.74 -4.79
C ILE A 204 0.27 -13.38 -5.33
N ALA A 205 0.41 -14.44 -6.11
CA ALA A 205 -0.72 -15.11 -6.77
C ALA A 205 -1.78 -15.62 -5.79
N SER A 206 -1.41 -15.96 -4.55
CA SER A 206 -2.37 -16.36 -3.52
C SER A 206 -3.34 -15.23 -3.12
N GLN A 207 -2.92 -13.96 -3.16
CA GLN A 207 -3.80 -12.82 -2.95
C GLN A 207 -4.81 -12.67 -4.10
N ASP A 208 -4.36 -12.86 -5.35
CA ASP A 208 -5.24 -12.82 -6.52
C ASP A 208 -6.24 -13.98 -6.47
N LEU A 209 -5.79 -15.18 -6.12
CA LEU A 209 -6.65 -16.36 -5.98
C LEU A 209 -7.71 -16.16 -4.90
N ALA A 210 -7.32 -15.67 -3.73
CA ALA A 210 -8.25 -15.42 -2.62
C ALA A 210 -9.32 -14.38 -3.00
N ALA A 211 -8.92 -13.27 -3.64
CA ALA A 211 -9.84 -12.23 -4.10
C ALA A 211 -10.77 -12.76 -5.21
N ALA A 212 -10.23 -13.46 -6.20
CA ALA A 212 -11.00 -14.04 -7.28
C ALA A 212 -12.01 -15.08 -6.76
N TYR A 213 -11.61 -15.93 -5.83
CA TYR A 213 -12.49 -16.92 -5.23
C TYR A 213 -13.63 -16.26 -4.44
N TYR A 214 -13.34 -15.21 -3.67
CA TYR A 214 -14.36 -14.45 -2.97
C TYR A 214 -15.37 -13.81 -3.94
N VAL A 215 -14.89 -13.18 -5.03
CA VAL A 215 -15.74 -12.62 -6.08
C VAL A 215 -16.58 -13.70 -6.75
N TYR A 216 -15.99 -14.85 -7.08
CA TYR A 216 -16.70 -16.00 -7.66
C TYR A 216 -17.85 -16.48 -6.76
N GLN A 217 -17.60 -16.67 -5.47
CA GLN A 217 -18.63 -17.10 -4.53
C GLN A 217 -19.78 -16.10 -4.44
N ASN A 218 -19.46 -14.81 -4.35
CA ASN A 218 -20.48 -13.75 -4.30
C ASN A 218 -21.30 -13.68 -5.61
N ALA A 219 -20.62 -13.78 -6.76
CA ALA A 219 -21.29 -13.77 -8.06
C ALA A 219 -22.26 -14.96 -8.20
N LYS A 220 -21.82 -16.16 -7.80
CA LYS A 220 -22.64 -17.36 -7.80
C LYS A 220 -23.87 -17.22 -6.90
N ASN A 221 -23.70 -16.71 -5.68
CA ASN A 221 -24.80 -16.56 -4.71
C ASN A 221 -25.82 -15.49 -5.14
N ASN A 222 -25.41 -14.52 -5.93
CA ASN A 222 -26.27 -13.44 -6.41
C ASN A 222 -26.69 -13.58 -7.88
N ASN A 223 -26.37 -14.72 -8.54
CA ASN A 223 -26.64 -14.96 -9.95
C ASN A 223 -26.08 -13.86 -10.88
N ILE A 224 -24.85 -13.39 -10.58
CA ILE A 224 -24.15 -12.38 -11.38
C ILE A 224 -23.14 -13.09 -12.28
N GLY A 225 -23.06 -12.64 -13.55
CA GLY A 225 -22.16 -13.19 -14.55
C GLY A 225 -22.87 -14.06 -15.58
N GLN A 226 -22.10 -14.70 -16.44
CA GLN A 226 -22.61 -15.58 -17.50
C GLN A 226 -22.08 -16.98 -17.30
N LEU A 227 -22.97 -17.97 -17.30
CA LEU A 227 -22.58 -19.39 -17.29
C LEU A 227 -22.10 -19.79 -18.68
N ILE A 228 -20.87 -20.30 -18.77
CA ILE A 228 -20.25 -20.76 -20.01
C ILE A 228 -20.07 -22.29 -19.89
N LYS A 229 -20.50 -23.03 -20.90
CA LYS A 229 -20.13 -24.45 -21.05
C LYS A 229 -18.79 -24.52 -21.77
N ILE A 230 -17.81 -25.16 -21.16
CA ILE A 230 -16.47 -25.42 -21.70
C ILE A 230 -16.38 -26.89 -22.08
#